data_ae0a5d1c04981aa7ea687dddac002564
#
_entry.id   ae0a5d1c04981aa7ea687dddac002564
#
_cell.length_a   1.000
_cell.length_b   1.000
_cell.length_c   1.000
_cell.angle_alpha   90.00
_cell.angle_beta   90.00
_cell.angle_gamma   90.00
#
_symmetry.space_group_name_H-M   'P 1'
#
loop_
_entity.id
_entity.type
_entity.pdbx_description
1 polymer ?
#
loop_
_entity_poly.entity_id
_entity_poly.type
_entity_poly.pdbx_seq_one_letter_code
_entity_poly.pdbx_strand_id
1 'polypeptide(L)'
;MSLPAPDAPSIYDRLRRTDEELFALFISGKARRELSAVFGAAEYALLAQLARQAQRVKRQRAEAVYLLPGIMGTQLGSTRAAPTPDDLLWLDPQDVIGGGLERLRLPDSAGLRPLGAIPYSYLPLQLRLRAAGYRVIVHEYDWRCDLGEAARALAARLGEESAPSVAIIAHSMGGLIARRAMALAGSERVRCFIALGVPHYGSFGAVQAIRGTYPVVRRLAALDRLHDAEALATRVFSTFPSIHQLLPTRSLSPSADLFDGDQWPRSGPQPIAELLRGARSFTDELPACDARCIAICGTHQRTVVSIRLKDDDFHYEISDEGDGTVPLASAQPGECAKYYVRCEHSELPRSVSVARAIIELLRHGRTTRLAAQRGPALGRHVTVSDLELRSTWNEKIDWAALSPAAHRSYLNRLNQPPPHYAARRARKRQRH
;
A
#
# COMPACT_ATOMS: atom_id res chain seq x y z
N MET A 1 -30.17 11.60 -11.96
CA MET A 1 -29.01 12.32 -12.53
C MET A 1 -28.33 11.38 -13.50
N SER A 2 -28.27 11.71 -14.79
CA SER A 2 -27.59 10.92 -15.81
C SER A 2 -26.09 10.82 -15.41
N LEU A 3 -25.50 9.62 -15.55
CA LEU A 3 -24.05 9.45 -15.50
C LEU A 3 -23.44 10.38 -16.57
N PRO A 4 -22.32 11.08 -16.28
CA PRO A 4 -21.62 11.81 -17.32
C PRO A 4 -21.27 10.85 -18.46
N ALA A 5 -21.20 11.37 -19.68
CA ALA A 5 -20.79 10.58 -20.83
C ALA A 5 -19.45 9.90 -20.52
N PRO A 6 -19.25 8.62 -20.93
CA PRO A 6 -18.06 7.84 -20.56
C PRO A 6 -16.72 8.47 -20.99
N ASP A 7 -16.74 9.49 -21.82
CA ASP A 7 -15.54 10.17 -22.35
C ASP A 7 -15.23 11.53 -21.69
N ALA A 8 -16.03 12.00 -20.74
CA ALA A 8 -15.76 13.29 -20.09
C ALA A 8 -14.74 13.10 -18.93
N PRO A 9 -13.60 13.83 -18.94
CA PRO A 9 -12.58 13.69 -17.88
C PRO A 9 -13.16 13.97 -16.49
N SER A 10 -12.91 13.06 -15.55
CA SER A 10 -13.34 13.18 -14.16
C SER A 10 -12.59 14.32 -13.45
N ILE A 11 -12.97 14.63 -12.21
CA ILE A 11 -12.20 15.55 -11.38
C ILE A 11 -10.79 14.94 -11.07
N TYR A 12 -10.69 13.63 -10.98
CA TYR A 12 -9.43 12.93 -10.71
C TYR A 12 -8.51 12.98 -11.93
N ASP A 13 -9.01 12.77 -13.14
CA ASP A 13 -8.26 12.96 -14.40
C ASP A 13 -7.74 14.39 -14.52
N ARG A 14 -8.63 15.39 -14.31
CA ARG A 14 -8.26 16.81 -14.41
C ARG A 14 -7.23 17.25 -13.38
N LEU A 15 -7.19 16.61 -12.22
CA LEU A 15 -6.24 16.90 -11.14
C LEU A 15 -5.03 15.96 -11.17
N ARG A 16 -5.02 14.98 -12.07
CA ARG A 16 -3.84 14.17 -12.30
C ARG A 16 -2.73 15.08 -12.80
N ARG A 17 -1.65 15.13 -12.05
CA ARG A 17 -0.47 15.95 -12.31
C ARG A 17 0.76 15.17 -11.88
N THR A 18 1.89 15.50 -12.46
CA THR A 18 3.19 15.08 -11.92
C THR A 18 3.40 15.67 -10.52
N ASP A 19 4.28 15.05 -9.74
CA ASP A 19 4.60 15.57 -8.40
C ASP A 19 5.08 17.03 -8.46
N GLU A 20 5.85 17.41 -9.48
CA GLU A 20 6.36 18.79 -9.66
C GLU A 20 5.23 19.78 -10.00
N GLU A 21 4.28 19.38 -10.82
CA GLU A 21 3.10 20.20 -11.13
C GLU A 21 2.22 20.39 -9.91
N LEU A 22 1.96 19.31 -9.13
CA LEU A 22 1.23 19.43 -7.86
C LEU A 22 1.94 20.33 -6.89
N PHE A 23 3.26 20.23 -6.81
CA PHE A 23 4.12 21.08 -6.00
C PHE A 23 3.93 22.55 -6.37
N ALA A 24 4.02 22.89 -7.66
CA ALA A 24 3.81 24.24 -8.17
C ALA A 24 2.38 24.76 -7.88
N LEU A 25 1.35 23.91 -7.98
CA LEU A 25 -0.02 24.27 -7.66
C LEU A 25 -0.21 24.56 -6.17
N PHE A 26 0.39 23.77 -5.27
CA PHE A 26 0.35 24.04 -3.82
C PHE A 26 1.08 25.34 -3.44
N ILE A 27 2.17 25.67 -4.12
CA ILE A 27 2.91 26.90 -3.89
C ILE A 27 2.12 28.12 -4.38
N SER A 28 1.63 28.07 -5.62
CA SER A 28 0.95 29.19 -6.27
C SER A 28 -0.48 29.42 -5.77
N GLY A 29 -1.13 28.37 -5.25
CA GLY A 29 -2.54 28.42 -4.83
C GLY A 29 -3.55 28.49 -5.98
N LYS A 30 -3.15 28.38 -7.23
CA LYS A 30 -4.01 28.52 -8.41
C LYS A 30 -5.16 27.51 -8.47
N ALA A 31 -4.96 26.26 -7.97
CA ALA A 31 -5.98 25.20 -7.94
C ALA A 31 -6.49 24.93 -6.51
N ARG A 32 -6.53 25.96 -5.64
CA ARG A 32 -6.89 25.79 -4.22
C ARG A 32 -8.26 25.16 -4.01
N ARG A 33 -9.27 25.56 -4.79
CA ARG A 33 -10.64 25.07 -4.65
C ARG A 33 -10.72 23.59 -4.99
N GLU A 34 -10.15 23.19 -6.11
CA GLU A 34 -10.14 21.83 -6.62
C GLU A 34 -9.33 20.91 -5.71
N LEU A 35 -8.12 21.32 -5.36
CA LEU A 35 -7.25 20.56 -4.46
C LEU A 35 -7.85 20.42 -3.05
N SER A 36 -8.52 21.47 -2.54
CA SER A 36 -9.24 21.39 -1.27
C SER A 36 -10.47 20.48 -1.34
N ALA A 37 -11.10 20.34 -2.51
CA ALA A 37 -12.19 19.39 -2.69
C ALA A 37 -11.69 17.94 -2.61
N VAL A 38 -10.50 17.64 -3.17
CA VAL A 38 -9.90 16.30 -3.16
C VAL A 38 -9.22 15.98 -1.84
N PHE A 39 -8.35 16.86 -1.32
CA PHE A 39 -7.55 16.60 -0.12
C PHE A 39 -8.29 16.99 1.19
N GLY A 40 -9.23 17.89 1.14
CA GLY A 40 -9.80 18.56 2.30
C GLY A 40 -9.02 19.83 2.65
N ALA A 41 -9.68 20.81 3.26
CA ALA A 41 -9.08 22.12 3.51
C ALA A 41 -7.85 22.08 4.44
N ALA A 42 -7.91 21.25 5.49
CA ALA A 42 -6.80 21.12 6.44
C ALA A 42 -5.56 20.48 5.81
N GLU A 43 -5.73 19.39 5.05
CA GLU A 43 -4.64 18.72 4.37
C GLU A 43 -4.05 19.60 3.27
N TYR A 44 -4.89 20.30 2.49
CA TYR A 44 -4.42 21.28 1.53
C TYR A 44 -3.53 22.35 2.19
N ALA A 45 -3.95 22.90 3.32
CA ALA A 45 -3.19 23.93 4.03
C ALA A 45 -1.81 23.41 4.47
N LEU A 46 -1.77 22.18 5.01
CA LEU A 46 -0.54 21.51 5.40
C LEU A 46 0.39 21.28 4.19
N LEU A 47 -0.13 20.72 3.10
CA LEU A 47 0.66 20.45 1.90
C LEU A 47 1.21 21.73 1.28
N ALA A 48 0.39 22.79 1.21
CA ALA A 48 0.82 24.10 0.72
C ALA A 48 1.88 24.74 1.62
N GLN A 49 1.81 24.56 2.93
CA GLN A 49 2.85 25.01 3.86
C GLN A 49 4.17 24.24 3.62
N LEU A 50 4.11 22.92 3.54
CA LEU A 50 5.28 22.06 3.30
C LEU A 50 5.91 22.35 1.94
N ALA A 51 5.12 22.56 0.89
CA ALA A 51 5.58 22.91 -0.44
C ALA A 51 6.37 24.23 -0.42
N ARG A 52 5.84 25.27 0.23
CA ARG A 52 6.56 26.53 0.40
C ARG A 52 7.84 26.40 1.23
N GLN A 53 7.85 25.54 2.25
CA GLN A 53 9.06 25.25 3.03
C GLN A 53 10.14 24.58 2.16
N ALA A 54 9.74 23.57 1.37
CA ALA A 54 10.65 22.88 0.46
C ALA A 54 11.20 23.80 -0.63
N GLN A 55 10.40 24.73 -1.16
CA GLN A 55 10.84 25.72 -2.15
C GLN A 55 11.93 26.65 -1.62
N ARG A 56 11.95 26.95 -0.32
CA ARG A 56 12.95 27.84 0.30
C ARG A 56 14.32 27.20 0.50
N VAL A 57 14.45 25.90 0.26
CA VAL A 57 15.73 25.20 0.41
C VAL A 57 16.65 25.58 -0.74
N LYS A 58 17.68 26.39 -0.41
CA LYS A 58 18.66 26.91 -1.41
C LYS A 58 19.72 25.88 -1.80
N ARG A 59 20.07 24.96 -0.91
CA ARG A 59 21.11 23.95 -1.13
C ARG A 59 20.56 22.58 -0.87
N GLN A 60 20.52 21.76 -1.90
CA GLN A 60 20.18 20.35 -1.78
C GLN A 60 21.38 19.54 -1.26
N ARG A 61 21.08 18.46 -0.55
CA ARG A 61 22.08 17.46 -0.18
C ARG A 61 22.52 16.70 -1.42
N ALA A 62 23.77 16.24 -1.42
CA ALA A 62 24.29 15.42 -2.51
C ALA A 62 23.62 14.03 -2.58
N GLU A 63 22.97 13.59 -1.50
CA GLU A 63 22.29 12.32 -1.41
C GLU A 63 20.93 12.35 -2.10
N ALA A 64 20.64 11.31 -2.89
CA ALA A 64 19.33 11.04 -3.46
C ALA A 64 18.53 10.12 -2.53
N VAL A 65 17.23 10.37 -2.40
CA VAL A 65 16.30 9.54 -1.65
C VAL A 65 15.27 8.97 -2.62
N TYR A 66 15.31 7.66 -2.82
CA TYR A 66 14.31 6.93 -3.58
C TYR A 66 13.16 6.56 -2.68
N LEU A 67 11.94 6.93 -3.06
CA LEU A 67 10.71 6.59 -2.34
C LEU A 67 9.91 5.58 -3.16
N LEU A 68 9.70 4.38 -2.61
CA LEU A 68 8.92 3.31 -3.22
C LEU A 68 7.56 3.17 -2.54
N PRO A 69 6.46 3.34 -3.28
CA PRO A 69 5.11 3.05 -2.79
C PRO A 69 4.88 1.56 -2.50
N GLY A 70 3.84 1.25 -1.72
CA GLY A 70 3.33 -0.12 -1.55
C GLY A 70 2.40 -0.54 -2.68
N ILE A 71 1.80 -1.72 -2.54
CA ILE A 71 0.72 -2.19 -3.42
C ILE A 71 -0.40 -1.14 -3.46
N MET A 72 -0.99 -0.94 -4.64
CA MET A 72 -2.04 0.08 -4.85
C MET A 72 -1.57 1.53 -4.56
N GLY A 73 -0.28 1.74 -4.31
CA GLY A 73 0.29 3.05 -3.97
C GLY A 73 0.76 3.88 -5.15
N THR A 74 0.70 3.34 -6.36
CA THR A 74 0.95 4.04 -7.62
C THR A 74 -0.36 4.19 -8.38
N GLN A 75 -0.59 5.37 -8.94
CA GLN A 75 -1.69 5.61 -9.86
C GLN A 75 -1.46 4.83 -11.15
N LEU A 76 -2.50 4.16 -11.64
CA LEU A 76 -2.49 3.45 -12.92
C LEU A 76 -3.54 4.05 -13.85
N GLY A 77 -3.17 4.18 -15.11
CA GLY A 77 -4.06 4.73 -16.13
C GLY A 77 -3.47 4.62 -17.52
N SER A 78 -4.17 5.16 -18.50
CA SER A 78 -3.72 5.23 -19.90
C SER A 78 -3.47 6.67 -20.31
N THR A 79 -2.45 6.88 -21.15
CA THR A 79 -2.21 8.20 -21.73
C THR A 79 -3.22 8.51 -22.81
N ARG A 80 -3.64 9.76 -22.82
CA ARG A 80 -4.45 10.34 -23.90
C ARG A 80 -3.62 11.35 -24.67
N ALA A 81 -4.00 11.60 -25.93
CA ALA A 81 -3.37 12.67 -26.73
C ALA A 81 -3.66 14.05 -26.11
N ALA A 82 -2.64 14.90 -26.03
CA ALA A 82 -2.83 16.28 -25.56
C ALA A 82 -3.84 17.01 -26.50
N PRO A 83 -4.70 17.90 -25.96
CA PRO A 83 -4.71 18.46 -24.60
C PRO A 83 -5.54 17.65 -23.58
N THR A 84 -6.03 16.46 -23.91
CA THR A 84 -6.87 15.65 -23.03
C THR A 84 -6.02 15.10 -21.87
N PRO A 85 -6.48 15.22 -20.60
CA PRO A 85 -5.79 14.59 -19.47
C PRO A 85 -5.70 13.07 -19.63
N ASP A 86 -4.67 12.46 -19.06
CA ASP A 86 -4.55 11.02 -18.97
C ASP A 86 -5.78 10.42 -18.26
N ASP A 87 -6.19 9.22 -18.67
CA ASP A 87 -7.29 8.47 -18.07
C ASP A 87 -6.80 7.76 -16.81
N LEU A 88 -7.19 8.26 -15.66
CA LEU A 88 -6.83 7.68 -14.38
C LEU A 88 -7.83 6.60 -13.98
N LEU A 89 -7.42 5.33 -14.05
CA LEU A 89 -8.24 4.22 -13.57
C LEU A 89 -8.06 3.99 -12.06
N TRP A 90 -6.82 3.88 -11.60
CA TRP A 90 -6.53 3.65 -10.19
C TRP A 90 -5.98 4.91 -9.52
N LEU A 91 -6.68 5.61 -8.65
CA LEU A 91 -8.03 5.27 -8.19
C LEU A 91 -8.99 6.40 -8.58
N ASP A 92 -9.83 6.18 -9.57
CA ASP A 92 -10.99 7.03 -9.86
C ASP A 92 -12.28 6.33 -9.39
N PRO A 93 -13.03 6.88 -8.44
CA PRO A 93 -14.29 6.29 -7.97
C PRO A 93 -15.35 6.13 -9.06
N GLN A 94 -15.35 6.98 -10.10
CA GLN A 94 -16.34 6.88 -11.18
C GLN A 94 -16.10 5.61 -12.01
N ASP A 95 -14.85 5.32 -12.31
CA ASP A 95 -14.47 4.07 -12.98
C ASP A 95 -14.82 2.86 -12.13
N VAL A 96 -14.52 2.90 -10.82
CA VAL A 96 -14.89 1.82 -9.90
C VAL A 96 -16.39 1.55 -9.91
N ILE A 97 -17.22 2.59 -9.81
CA ILE A 97 -18.68 2.49 -9.83
C ILE A 97 -19.19 1.88 -11.14
N GLY A 98 -18.55 2.19 -12.24
CA GLY A 98 -18.88 1.70 -13.58
C GLY A 98 -18.38 0.30 -13.91
N GLY A 99 -17.71 -0.39 -12.94
CA GLY A 99 -17.12 -1.72 -13.17
C GLY A 99 -15.73 -1.67 -13.85
N GLY A 100 -15.11 -0.50 -13.92
CA GLY A 100 -13.81 -0.27 -14.56
C GLY A 100 -12.64 -1.02 -13.93
N LEU A 101 -12.81 -1.56 -12.71
CA LEU A 101 -11.78 -2.38 -12.06
C LEU A 101 -11.40 -3.63 -12.87
N GLU A 102 -12.29 -4.10 -13.74
CA GLU A 102 -11.99 -5.24 -14.63
C GLU A 102 -10.84 -4.93 -15.61
N ARG A 103 -10.61 -3.65 -15.94
CA ARG A 103 -9.47 -3.20 -16.75
C ARG A 103 -8.11 -3.40 -16.06
N LEU A 104 -8.09 -3.62 -14.72
CA LEU A 104 -6.87 -3.96 -13.98
C LEU A 104 -6.40 -5.39 -14.20
N ARG A 105 -7.23 -6.26 -14.74
CA ARG A 105 -6.93 -7.68 -14.95
C ARG A 105 -5.64 -7.87 -15.77
N LEU A 106 -4.87 -8.89 -15.40
CA LEU A 106 -3.71 -9.34 -16.19
C LEU A 106 -4.03 -10.65 -16.92
N PRO A 107 -3.45 -10.91 -18.11
CA PRO A 107 -2.57 -9.99 -18.85
C PRO A 107 -3.29 -8.69 -19.25
N ASP A 108 -2.53 -7.61 -19.28
CA ASP A 108 -3.07 -6.27 -19.49
C ASP A 108 -3.54 -6.06 -20.93
N SER A 109 -4.85 -5.91 -21.12
CA SER A 109 -5.47 -5.54 -22.40
C SER A 109 -5.79 -4.04 -22.49
N ALA A 110 -5.68 -3.29 -21.38
CA ALA A 110 -6.04 -1.88 -21.32
C ALA A 110 -4.85 -0.93 -21.54
N GLY A 111 -3.61 -1.45 -21.62
CA GLY A 111 -2.39 -0.65 -21.79
C GLY A 111 -2.15 0.31 -20.61
N LEU A 112 -2.48 -0.13 -19.39
CA LEU A 112 -2.30 0.67 -18.20
C LEU A 112 -0.82 0.79 -17.82
N ARG A 113 -0.44 1.97 -17.31
CA ARG A 113 0.92 2.25 -16.87
C ARG A 113 0.93 3.06 -15.58
N PRO A 114 2.06 3.04 -14.86
CA PRO A 114 2.29 3.93 -13.72
C PRO A 114 2.22 5.39 -14.14
N LEU A 115 1.50 6.19 -13.35
CA LEU A 115 1.29 7.62 -13.58
C LEU A 115 1.77 8.49 -12.40
N GLY A 116 2.51 7.92 -11.45
CA GLY A 116 2.99 8.59 -10.24
C GLY A 116 2.44 7.96 -8.97
N ALA A 117 3.05 8.27 -7.83
CA ALA A 117 2.55 7.80 -6.54
C ALA A 117 1.22 8.47 -6.19
N ILE A 118 0.38 7.78 -5.41
CA ILE A 118 -0.86 8.37 -4.90
C ILE A 118 -0.52 9.55 -3.98
N PRO A 119 -0.90 10.80 -4.37
CA PRO A 119 -0.45 12.00 -3.68
C PRO A 119 -0.92 12.06 -2.22
N TYR A 120 -2.14 11.60 -1.93
CA TYR A 120 -2.66 11.58 -0.57
C TYR A 120 -1.75 10.79 0.38
N SER A 121 -1.21 9.66 -0.07
CA SER A 121 -0.38 8.78 0.76
C SER A 121 1.07 9.23 0.88
N TYR A 122 1.67 9.72 -0.20
CA TYR A 122 3.12 9.88 -0.25
C TYR A 122 3.61 11.33 -0.35
N LEU A 123 2.80 12.26 -0.83
CA LEU A 123 3.20 13.66 -0.98
C LEU A 123 3.60 14.33 0.35
N PRO A 124 2.94 14.06 1.50
CA PRO A 124 3.37 14.62 2.79
C PRO A 124 4.81 14.23 3.17
N LEU A 125 5.22 12.97 2.93
CA LEU A 125 6.59 12.52 3.19
C LEU A 125 7.58 13.15 2.22
N GLN A 126 7.26 13.15 0.92
CA GLN A 126 8.10 13.78 -0.11
C GLN A 126 8.41 15.23 0.24
N LEU A 127 7.38 16.02 0.57
CA LEU A 127 7.53 17.44 0.88
C LEU A 127 8.37 17.68 2.14
N ARG A 128 8.23 16.83 3.18
CA ARG A 128 9.06 16.91 4.39
C ARG A 128 10.52 16.58 4.11
N LEU A 129 10.79 15.59 3.30
CA LEU A 129 12.16 15.24 2.88
C LEU A 129 12.79 16.34 2.02
N ARG A 130 12.04 16.90 1.07
CA ARG A 130 12.50 18.05 0.26
C ARG A 130 12.74 19.28 1.15
N ALA A 131 11.88 19.55 2.13
CA ALA A 131 12.10 20.63 3.10
C ALA A 131 13.32 20.38 4.01
N ALA A 132 13.73 19.13 4.19
CA ALA A 132 14.96 18.76 4.89
C ALA A 132 16.22 18.81 3.99
N GLY A 133 16.05 19.15 2.70
CA GLY A 133 17.11 19.36 1.71
C GLY A 133 17.46 18.10 0.89
N TYR A 134 16.67 17.06 0.92
CA TYR A 134 16.91 15.85 0.10
C TYR A 134 16.31 16.00 -1.30
N ARG A 135 17.00 15.46 -2.30
CA ARG A 135 16.46 15.22 -3.62
C ARG A 135 15.65 13.91 -3.58
N VAL A 136 14.34 14.05 -3.65
CA VAL A 136 13.42 12.90 -3.56
C VAL A 136 13.01 12.48 -4.95
N ILE A 137 13.17 11.19 -5.23
CA ILE A 137 12.83 10.53 -6.49
C ILE A 137 11.80 9.45 -6.15
N VAL A 138 10.58 9.59 -6.64
CA VAL A 138 9.60 8.52 -6.54
C VAL A 138 9.92 7.48 -7.60
N HIS A 139 9.99 6.23 -7.18
CA HIS A 139 10.08 5.09 -8.08
C HIS A 139 8.70 4.45 -8.16
N GLU A 140 7.93 4.93 -9.11
CA GLU A 140 6.63 4.38 -9.46
C GLU A 140 6.78 3.09 -10.27
N TYR A 141 5.90 2.14 -10.04
CA TYR A 141 5.87 0.85 -10.73
C TYR A 141 4.44 0.33 -10.81
N ASP A 142 4.21 -0.58 -11.75
CA ASP A 142 2.94 -1.28 -11.84
C ASP A 142 2.85 -2.34 -10.73
N TRP A 143 2.08 -2.02 -9.71
CA TRP A 143 1.94 -2.85 -8.52
C TRP A 143 1.16 -4.16 -8.74
N ARG A 144 0.61 -4.39 -9.93
CA ARG A 144 -0.04 -5.64 -10.31
C ARG A 144 0.98 -6.70 -10.74
N CYS A 145 2.08 -6.26 -11.34
CA CYS A 145 3.06 -7.07 -12.03
C CYS A 145 4.05 -7.80 -11.10
N ASP A 146 4.96 -8.56 -11.69
CA ASP A 146 6.01 -9.30 -10.99
C ASP A 146 6.98 -8.36 -10.26
N LEU A 147 7.23 -8.65 -8.98
CA LEU A 147 8.10 -7.82 -8.14
C LEU A 147 9.58 -7.97 -8.51
N GLY A 148 9.97 -9.09 -9.08
CA GLY A 148 11.34 -9.31 -9.60
C GLY A 148 11.63 -8.40 -10.79
N GLU A 149 10.65 -8.19 -11.68
CA GLU A 149 10.78 -7.24 -12.79
C GLU A 149 10.88 -5.80 -12.28
N ALA A 150 10.03 -5.43 -11.34
CA ALA A 150 10.10 -4.11 -10.70
C ALA A 150 11.45 -3.90 -9.98
N ALA A 151 12.01 -4.94 -9.37
CA ALA A 151 13.32 -4.88 -8.72
C ALA A 151 14.46 -4.69 -9.72
N ARG A 152 14.41 -5.35 -10.88
CA ARG A 152 15.39 -5.15 -11.96
C ARG A 152 15.33 -3.72 -12.50
N ALA A 153 14.13 -3.17 -12.70
CA ALA A 153 13.94 -1.78 -13.13
C ALA A 153 14.50 -0.78 -12.10
N LEU A 154 14.28 -1.03 -10.80
CA LEU A 154 14.87 -0.21 -9.74
C LEU A 154 16.41 -0.29 -9.75
N ALA A 155 16.99 -1.50 -9.85
CA ALA A 155 18.44 -1.69 -9.87
C ALA A 155 19.09 -0.98 -11.06
N ALA A 156 18.50 -1.06 -12.25
CA ALA A 156 18.96 -0.31 -13.42
C ALA A 156 18.97 1.20 -13.17
N ARG A 157 17.86 1.75 -12.62
CA ARG A 157 17.76 3.17 -12.29
C ARG A 157 18.76 3.62 -11.21
N LEU A 158 19.07 2.76 -10.24
CA LEU A 158 20.09 3.01 -9.22
C LEU A 158 21.51 3.02 -9.84
N GLY A 159 21.76 2.15 -10.81
CA GLY A 159 23.03 2.11 -11.55
C GLY A 159 23.31 3.38 -12.36
N GLU A 160 22.26 3.98 -12.92
CA GLU A 160 22.31 5.25 -13.68
C GLU A 160 22.35 6.49 -12.78
N GLU A 161 22.11 6.35 -11.48
CA GLU A 161 22.05 7.49 -10.55
C GLU A 161 23.43 8.13 -10.38
N SER A 162 23.51 9.44 -10.57
CA SER A 162 24.75 10.20 -10.46
C SER A 162 25.09 10.64 -9.04
N ALA A 163 24.15 10.55 -8.09
CA ALA A 163 24.41 10.91 -6.71
C ALA A 163 25.49 10.01 -6.10
N PRO A 164 26.42 10.57 -5.31
CA PRO A 164 27.48 9.79 -4.67
C PRO A 164 26.95 8.81 -3.61
N SER A 165 25.75 9.05 -3.10
CA SER A 165 25.09 8.24 -2.09
C SER A 165 23.59 8.24 -2.32
N VAL A 166 22.97 7.08 -2.10
CA VAL A 166 21.53 6.87 -2.23
C VAL A 166 20.96 6.30 -0.93
N ALA A 167 19.81 6.79 -0.52
CA ALA A 167 18.96 6.12 0.47
C ALA A 167 17.66 5.65 -0.18
N ILE A 168 17.14 4.51 0.26
CA ILE A 168 15.86 3.99 -0.17
C ILE A 168 14.90 4.07 1.02
N ILE A 169 13.73 4.64 0.81
CA ILE A 169 12.60 4.58 1.72
C ILE A 169 11.49 3.81 1.01
N ALA A 170 11.13 2.65 1.51
CA ALA A 170 10.13 1.83 0.86
C ALA A 170 9.01 1.46 1.82
N HIS A 171 7.78 1.64 1.38
CA HIS A 171 6.58 1.32 2.12
C HIS A 171 6.01 -0.03 1.66
N SER A 172 5.66 -0.90 2.64
CA SER A 172 4.91 -2.12 2.35
C SER A 172 5.59 -2.98 1.26
N MET A 173 4.85 -3.41 0.25
CA MET A 173 5.33 -4.21 -0.89
C MET A 173 6.55 -3.61 -1.60
N GLY A 174 6.66 -2.28 -1.67
CA GLY A 174 7.83 -1.61 -2.24
C GLY A 174 9.13 -1.99 -1.55
N GLY A 175 9.07 -2.40 -0.28
CA GLY A 175 10.24 -2.90 0.46
C GLY A 175 10.75 -4.26 -0.02
N LEU A 176 9.90 -5.12 -0.56
CA LEU A 176 10.32 -6.38 -1.18
C LEU A 176 11.07 -6.11 -2.49
N ILE A 177 10.58 -5.15 -3.27
CA ILE A 177 11.25 -4.67 -4.49
C ILE A 177 12.63 -4.10 -4.15
N ALA A 178 12.71 -3.21 -3.16
CA ALA A 178 13.97 -2.62 -2.69
C ALA A 178 14.95 -3.72 -2.21
N ARG A 179 14.48 -4.64 -1.39
CA ARG A 179 15.26 -5.76 -0.87
C ARG A 179 15.83 -6.64 -1.98
N ARG A 180 15.02 -6.97 -3.01
CA ARG A 180 15.47 -7.72 -4.18
C ARG A 180 16.45 -6.93 -5.03
N ALA A 181 16.18 -5.65 -5.28
CA ALA A 181 17.04 -4.77 -6.07
C ALA A 181 18.43 -4.59 -5.42
N MET A 182 18.50 -4.53 -4.08
CA MET A 182 19.77 -4.40 -3.36
C MET A 182 20.72 -5.61 -3.49
N ALA A 183 20.25 -6.74 -4.00
CA ALA A 183 21.07 -7.90 -4.34
C ALA A 183 21.52 -7.92 -5.82
N LEU A 184 21.07 -6.96 -6.62
CA LEU A 184 21.41 -6.84 -8.02
C LEU A 184 22.51 -5.78 -8.21
N ALA A 185 23.24 -5.87 -9.32
CA ALA A 185 24.23 -4.85 -9.71
C ALA A 185 23.58 -3.47 -9.84
N GLY A 186 24.30 -2.40 -9.48
CA GLY A 186 23.81 -1.03 -9.49
C GLY A 186 23.37 -0.51 -8.13
N SER A 187 23.30 -1.37 -7.11
CA SER A 187 22.87 -0.99 -5.75
C SER A 187 24.01 -0.60 -4.80
N GLU A 188 25.24 -0.56 -5.26
CA GLU A 188 26.46 -0.35 -4.45
C GLU A 188 26.46 1.02 -3.74
N ARG A 189 25.79 2.02 -4.33
CA ARG A 189 25.66 3.36 -3.74
C ARG A 189 24.58 3.47 -2.67
N VAL A 190 23.76 2.42 -2.50
CA VAL A 190 22.69 2.42 -1.48
C VAL A 190 23.34 2.22 -0.10
N ARG A 191 23.39 3.29 0.67
CA ARG A 191 23.95 3.25 2.03
C ARG A 191 22.92 2.89 3.11
N CYS A 192 21.65 3.12 2.83
CA CYS A 192 20.58 2.96 3.82
C CYS A 192 19.27 2.56 3.12
N PHE A 193 18.59 1.59 3.69
CA PHE A 193 17.24 1.15 3.32
C PHE A 193 16.32 1.26 4.53
N ILE A 194 15.38 2.21 4.50
CA ILE A 194 14.37 2.38 5.55
C ILE A 194 13.07 1.69 5.10
N ALA A 195 12.74 0.61 5.77
CA ALA A 195 11.58 -0.24 5.50
C ALA A 195 10.40 0.20 6.39
N LEU A 196 9.33 0.72 5.77
CA LEU A 196 8.12 1.17 6.46
C LEU A 196 7.03 0.10 6.38
N GLY A 197 6.79 -0.66 7.44
CA GLY A 197 5.76 -1.69 7.48
C GLY A 197 5.90 -2.73 6.37
N VAL A 198 7.13 -3.10 6.01
CA VAL A 198 7.40 -4.04 4.91
C VAL A 198 7.07 -5.46 5.34
N PRO A 199 6.26 -6.20 4.57
CA PRO A 199 5.95 -7.60 4.85
C PRO A 199 7.09 -8.52 4.40
N HIS A 200 8.20 -8.54 5.13
CA HIS A 200 9.42 -9.28 4.75
C HIS A 200 9.22 -10.78 4.60
N TYR A 201 8.20 -11.33 5.26
CA TYR A 201 7.81 -12.75 5.22
C TYR A 201 6.36 -12.93 4.71
N GLY A 202 5.82 -11.92 4.00
CA GLY A 202 4.47 -11.93 3.47
C GLY A 202 3.41 -11.34 4.42
N SER A 203 2.16 -11.35 3.96
CA SER A 203 1.00 -10.84 4.70
C SER A 203 -0.23 -11.70 4.43
N PHE A 204 -1.00 -12.00 5.48
CA PHE A 204 -2.26 -12.72 5.36
C PHE A 204 -3.34 -11.92 4.59
N GLY A 205 -3.15 -10.60 4.45
CA GLY A 205 -3.97 -9.78 3.58
C GLY A 205 -3.95 -10.21 2.12
N ALA A 206 -2.84 -10.81 1.64
CA ALA A 206 -2.75 -11.38 0.30
C ALA A 206 -3.68 -12.60 0.14
N VAL A 207 -3.73 -13.50 1.14
CA VAL A 207 -4.68 -14.60 1.17
C VAL A 207 -6.11 -14.08 1.11
N GLN A 208 -6.44 -13.11 1.97
CA GLN A 208 -7.76 -12.51 2.01
C GLN A 208 -8.12 -11.79 0.69
N ALA A 209 -7.14 -11.20 -0.01
CA ALA A 209 -7.37 -10.55 -1.31
C ALA A 209 -7.77 -11.58 -2.38
N ILE A 210 -7.06 -12.71 -2.45
CA ILE A 210 -7.39 -13.83 -3.36
C ILE A 210 -8.76 -14.43 -2.99
N ARG A 211 -9.07 -14.52 -1.69
CA ARG A 211 -10.35 -15.07 -1.19
C ARG A 211 -11.52 -14.08 -1.25
N GLY A 212 -11.32 -12.82 -1.64
CA GLY A 212 -12.35 -11.78 -1.67
C GLY A 212 -12.79 -11.27 -0.28
N THR A 213 -12.02 -11.57 0.76
CA THR A 213 -12.33 -11.18 2.15
C THR A 213 -11.47 -10.02 2.66
N TYR A 214 -10.49 -9.56 1.88
CA TYR A 214 -9.68 -8.40 2.23
C TYR A 214 -10.50 -7.11 2.26
N PRO A 215 -10.34 -6.25 3.28
CA PRO A 215 -11.14 -5.03 3.42
C PRO A 215 -11.18 -4.13 2.19
N VAL A 216 -10.06 -3.96 1.49
CA VAL A 216 -9.99 -3.15 0.25
C VAL A 216 -10.88 -3.74 -0.83
N VAL A 217 -10.77 -5.06 -1.10
CA VAL A 217 -11.57 -5.74 -2.12
C VAL A 217 -13.05 -5.58 -1.83
N ARG A 218 -13.45 -5.75 -0.57
CA ARG A 218 -14.85 -5.61 -0.16
C ARG A 218 -15.38 -4.19 -0.26
N ARG A 219 -14.56 -3.19 0.09
CA ARG A 219 -14.95 -1.78 -0.07
C ARG A 219 -15.06 -1.39 -1.54
N LEU A 220 -14.13 -1.86 -2.38
CA LEU A 220 -14.23 -1.65 -3.82
C LEU A 220 -15.48 -2.31 -4.40
N ALA A 221 -15.76 -3.56 -4.00
CA ALA A 221 -16.99 -4.25 -4.39
C ALA A 221 -18.27 -3.54 -3.90
N ALA A 222 -18.23 -2.88 -2.74
CA ALA A 222 -19.36 -2.08 -2.26
C ALA A 222 -19.64 -0.85 -3.14
N LEU A 223 -18.62 -0.30 -3.81
CA LEU A 223 -18.76 0.80 -4.77
C LEU A 223 -19.13 0.29 -6.17
N ASP A 224 -18.55 -0.82 -6.60
CA ASP A 224 -18.74 -1.40 -7.93
C ASP A 224 -20.19 -1.89 -8.12
N ARG A 225 -20.88 -1.38 -9.13
CA ARG A 225 -22.28 -1.75 -9.40
C ARG A 225 -22.41 -3.09 -10.11
N LEU A 226 -21.34 -3.56 -10.76
CA LEU A 226 -21.36 -4.74 -11.63
C LEU A 226 -20.80 -5.99 -10.94
N HIS A 227 -19.86 -5.83 -10.00
CA HIS A 227 -19.15 -6.94 -9.40
C HIS A 227 -19.31 -6.95 -7.88
N ASP A 228 -19.40 -8.14 -7.30
CA ASP A 228 -19.21 -8.37 -5.87
C ASP A 228 -17.73 -8.66 -5.54
N ALA A 229 -17.45 -8.89 -4.26
CA ALA A 229 -16.07 -9.11 -3.81
C ALA A 229 -15.47 -10.42 -4.34
N GLU A 230 -16.29 -11.45 -4.52
CA GLU A 230 -15.86 -12.75 -5.04
C GLU A 230 -15.53 -12.68 -6.54
N ALA A 231 -16.36 -11.97 -7.31
CA ALA A 231 -16.10 -11.70 -8.72
C ALA A 231 -14.82 -10.88 -8.91
N LEU A 232 -14.63 -9.80 -8.13
CA LEU A 232 -13.40 -9.01 -8.20
C LEU A 232 -12.17 -9.83 -7.79
N ALA A 233 -12.27 -10.63 -6.74
CA ALA A 233 -11.17 -11.51 -6.31
C ALA A 233 -10.78 -12.48 -7.43
N THR A 234 -11.76 -13.19 -8.00
CA THR A 234 -11.53 -14.23 -9.02
C THR A 234 -11.07 -13.65 -10.36
N ARG A 235 -11.70 -12.56 -10.82
CA ARG A 235 -11.50 -12.04 -12.19
C ARG A 235 -10.39 -11.01 -12.28
N VAL A 236 -10.06 -10.33 -11.17
CA VAL A 236 -9.12 -9.22 -11.16
C VAL A 236 -7.95 -9.50 -10.22
N PHE A 237 -8.16 -9.52 -8.91
CA PHE A 237 -7.07 -9.53 -7.93
C PHE A 237 -6.24 -10.82 -7.96
N SER A 238 -6.85 -11.99 -8.18
CA SER A 238 -6.11 -13.26 -8.33
C SER A 238 -5.23 -13.32 -9.58
N THR A 239 -5.39 -12.41 -10.54
CA THR A 239 -4.55 -12.36 -11.73
C THR A 239 -3.20 -11.66 -11.50
N PHE A 240 -2.99 -11.03 -10.33
CA PHE A 240 -1.78 -10.25 -10.05
C PHE A 240 -0.66 -11.11 -9.48
N PRO A 241 0.48 -11.28 -10.18
CA PRO A 241 1.68 -11.94 -9.63
C PRO A 241 2.09 -11.35 -8.27
N SER A 242 2.04 -10.04 -8.14
CA SER A 242 2.44 -9.33 -6.92
C SER A 242 1.66 -9.75 -5.67
N ILE A 243 0.36 -10.03 -5.76
CA ILE A 243 -0.45 -10.50 -4.63
C ILE A 243 0.01 -11.90 -4.21
N HIS A 244 0.34 -12.78 -5.16
CA HIS A 244 0.87 -14.11 -4.84
C HIS A 244 2.27 -14.02 -4.20
N GLN A 245 3.11 -13.07 -4.64
CA GLN A 245 4.43 -12.79 -4.07
C GLN A 245 4.37 -12.12 -2.68
N LEU A 246 3.19 -11.68 -2.24
CA LEU A 246 2.92 -11.22 -0.88
C LEU A 246 2.38 -12.31 0.05
N LEU A 247 2.20 -13.55 -0.42
CA LEU A 247 1.72 -14.65 0.42
C LEU A 247 2.68 -14.95 1.57
N PRO A 248 2.16 -15.30 2.75
CA PRO A 248 2.97 -15.68 3.90
C PRO A 248 3.90 -16.86 3.60
N THR A 249 5.17 -16.69 3.94
CA THR A 249 6.16 -17.76 3.90
C THR A 249 5.86 -18.81 4.98
N ARG A 250 6.48 -20.00 4.89
CA ARG A 250 6.36 -21.03 5.92
C ARG A 250 6.83 -20.58 7.31
N SER A 251 7.79 -19.66 7.38
CA SER A 251 8.23 -19.09 8.66
C SER A 251 7.14 -18.26 9.36
N LEU A 252 6.28 -17.60 8.58
CA LEU A 252 5.15 -16.84 9.10
C LEU A 252 3.86 -17.69 9.25
N SER A 253 3.68 -18.69 8.38
CA SER A 253 2.53 -19.59 8.34
C SER A 253 2.96 -21.06 8.45
N PRO A 254 3.42 -21.52 9.62
CA PRO A 254 3.91 -22.90 9.78
C PRO A 254 2.81 -23.96 9.65
N SER A 255 1.55 -23.59 9.83
CA SER A 255 0.39 -24.47 9.78
C SER A 255 -0.15 -24.74 8.37
N ALA A 256 0.24 -23.93 7.37
CA ALA A 256 -0.21 -24.08 5.98
C ALA A 256 0.85 -23.55 5.02
N ASP A 257 1.20 -24.33 4.00
CA ASP A 257 1.99 -23.87 2.88
C ASP A 257 1.11 -23.18 1.85
N LEU A 258 1.05 -21.86 1.92
CA LEU A 258 0.18 -21.06 1.07
C LEU A 258 0.65 -20.96 -0.40
N PHE A 259 1.83 -21.48 -0.73
CA PHE A 259 2.28 -21.66 -2.11
C PHE A 259 1.89 -23.03 -2.70
N ASP A 260 1.21 -23.88 -1.92
CA ASP A 260 0.65 -25.14 -2.35
C ASP A 260 -0.87 -25.01 -2.51
N GLY A 261 -1.35 -25.11 -3.76
CA GLY A 261 -2.78 -24.96 -4.06
C GLY A 261 -3.68 -25.98 -3.35
N ASP A 262 -3.15 -27.16 -3.04
CA ASP A 262 -3.90 -28.21 -2.34
C ASP A 262 -4.18 -27.87 -0.87
N GLN A 263 -3.52 -26.86 -0.33
CA GLN A 263 -3.73 -26.36 1.04
C GLN A 263 -4.69 -25.16 1.10
N TRP A 264 -5.41 -24.90 0.03
CA TRP A 264 -6.47 -23.88 0.00
C TRP A 264 -7.85 -24.52 0.12
N PRO A 265 -8.83 -23.84 0.75
CA PRO A 265 -10.22 -24.32 0.76
C PRO A 265 -10.75 -24.50 -0.67
N ARG A 266 -11.43 -25.59 -0.94
CA ARG A 266 -11.94 -25.92 -2.29
C ARG A 266 -13.07 -25.00 -2.73
N SER A 267 -13.82 -24.43 -1.79
CA SER A 267 -14.90 -23.48 -2.06
C SER A 267 -14.40 -22.04 -2.21
N GLY A 268 -15.05 -21.24 -3.06
CA GLY A 268 -14.77 -19.82 -3.27
C GLY A 268 -13.56 -19.54 -4.16
N PRO A 269 -13.10 -18.29 -4.25
CA PRO A 269 -12.00 -17.89 -5.12
C PRO A 269 -10.69 -18.63 -4.81
N GLN A 270 -9.96 -18.99 -5.87
CA GLN A 270 -8.73 -19.79 -5.80
C GLN A 270 -7.52 -18.99 -6.29
N PRO A 271 -6.32 -19.28 -5.80
CA PRO A 271 -5.07 -18.77 -6.39
C PRO A 271 -4.82 -19.43 -7.75
N ILE A 272 -4.06 -18.75 -8.58
CA ILE A 272 -3.62 -19.30 -9.87
C ILE A 272 -2.32 -20.10 -9.65
N ALA A 273 -2.34 -21.40 -9.99
CA ALA A 273 -1.25 -22.33 -9.72
C ALA A 273 0.10 -21.89 -10.31
N GLU A 274 0.10 -21.29 -11.50
CA GLU A 274 1.33 -20.77 -12.12
C GLU A 274 1.91 -19.59 -11.31
N LEU A 275 1.04 -18.70 -10.84
CA LEU A 275 1.46 -17.56 -10.02
C LEU A 275 1.95 -17.99 -8.63
N LEU A 276 1.40 -19.07 -8.05
CA LEU A 276 1.92 -19.65 -6.82
C LEU A 276 3.36 -20.15 -7.01
N ARG A 277 3.66 -20.84 -8.14
CA ARG A 277 5.02 -21.30 -8.43
C ARG A 277 6.00 -20.14 -8.60
N GLY A 278 5.61 -19.10 -9.36
CA GLY A 278 6.41 -17.89 -9.52
C GLY A 278 6.65 -17.14 -8.20
N ALA A 279 5.63 -17.09 -7.35
CA ALA A 279 5.72 -16.45 -6.04
C ALA A 279 6.65 -17.19 -5.08
N ARG A 280 6.63 -18.54 -5.10
CA ARG A 280 7.59 -19.35 -4.35
C ARG A 280 9.03 -19.06 -4.77
N SER A 281 9.30 -19.10 -6.10
CA SER A 281 10.63 -18.79 -6.63
C SER A 281 11.10 -17.39 -6.22
N PHE A 282 10.24 -16.37 -6.36
CA PHE A 282 10.57 -15.02 -5.91
C PHE A 282 10.93 -14.96 -4.42
N THR A 283 10.16 -15.65 -3.59
CA THR A 283 10.36 -15.67 -2.13
C THR A 283 11.67 -16.37 -1.75
N ASP A 284 11.97 -17.49 -2.38
CA ASP A 284 13.21 -18.27 -2.15
C ASP A 284 14.47 -17.51 -2.58
N GLU A 285 14.32 -16.62 -3.59
CA GLU A 285 15.39 -15.76 -4.10
C GLU A 285 15.56 -14.45 -3.33
N LEU A 286 14.64 -14.10 -2.40
CA LEU A 286 14.76 -12.86 -1.63
C LEU A 286 15.96 -12.93 -0.67
N PRO A 287 16.96 -12.00 -0.81
CA PRO A 287 18.11 -11.99 0.07
C PRO A 287 17.72 -11.66 1.51
N ALA A 288 18.50 -12.05 2.50
CA ALA A 288 18.36 -11.53 3.85
C ALA A 288 18.56 -10.00 3.85
N CYS A 289 17.91 -9.29 4.77
CA CYS A 289 18.24 -7.88 5.00
C CYS A 289 19.63 -7.78 5.62
N ASP A 290 20.44 -6.87 5.11
CA ASP A 290 21.77 -6.58 5.63
C ASP A 290 21.76 -5.38 6.61
N ALA A 291 22.93 -4.99 7.11
CA ALA A 291 23.12 -3.91 8.08
C ALA A 291 22.66 -2.52 7.59
N ARG A 292 22.41 -2.35 6.27
CA ARG A 292 21.85 -1.11 5.70
C ARG A 292 20.37 -0.96 5.95
N CYS A 293 19.67 -2.05 6.32
CA CYS A 293 18.24 -2.07 6.55
C CYS A 293 17.89 -1.51 7.94
N ILE A 294 16.91 -0.63 7.98
CA ILE A 294 16.30 -0.10 9.20
C ILE A 294 14.78 -0.28 9.07
N ALA A 295 14.19 -1.07 9.96
CA ALA A 295 12.75 -1.33 9.94
C ALA A 295 12.00 -0.36 10.85
N ILE A 296 10.93 0.27 10.33
CA ILE A 296 9.94 1.03 11.11
C ILE A 296 8.64 0.22 11.07
N CYS A 297 8.27 -0.35 12.21
CA CYS A 297 7.15 -1.27 12.35
C CYS A 297 5.96 -0.56 12.99
N GLY A 298 4.81 -0.57 12.32
CA GLY A 298 3.55 -0.18 12.93
C GLY A 298 3.05 -1.25 13.91
N THR A 299 2.38 -0.84 14.98
CA THR A 299 1.96 -1.74 16.06
C THR A 299 0.59 -1.37 16.62
N HIS A 300 0.02 -2.27 17.43
CA HIS A 300 -1.24 -2.08 18.18
C HIS A 300 -2.46 -1.83 17.27
N GLN A 301 -2.46 -2.38 16.07
CA GLN A 301 -3.61 -2.41 15.17
C GLN A 301 -4.11 -3.84 14.99
N ARG A 302 -5.44 -4.00 14.85
CA ARG A 302 -6.07 -5.30 14.61
C ARG A 302 -5.58 -5.89 13.30
N THR A 303 -4.76 -6.92 13.37
CA THR A 303 -4.02 -7.52 12.26
C THR A 303 -4.25 -9.03 12.26
N VAL A 304 -4.43 -9.62 11.09
CA VAL A 304 -4.38 -11.08 10.94
C VAL A 304 -2.94 -11.54 11.14
N VAL A 305 -2.71 -12.38 12.15
CA VAL A 305 -1.36 -12.82 12.55
C VAL A 305 -1.09 -14.29 12.28
N SER A 306 -2.13 -15.08 12.07
CA SER A 306 -2.01 -16.48 11.67
C SER A 306 -3.23 -16.96 10.90
N ILE A 307 -3.09 -18.09 10.22
CA ILE A 307 -4.13 -18.79 9.47
C ILE A 307 -4.08 -20.28 9.75
N ARG A 308 -5.22 -20.93 9.76
CA ARG A 308 -5.34 -22.39 9.83
C ARG A 308 -6.39 -22.87 8.84
N LEU A 309 -6.08 -23.94 8.11
CA LEU A 309 -7.07 -24.66 7.32
C LEU A 309 -7.78 -25.67 8.24
N LYS A 310 -9.11 -25.56 8.36
CA LYS A 310 -9.94 -26.44 9.16
C LYS A 310 -11.32 -26.56 8.50
N ASP A 311 -11.82 -27.80 8.37
CA ASP A 311 -13.14 -28.10 7.81
C ASP A 311 -13.37 -27.46 6.42
N ASP A 312 -12.33 -27.51 5.55
CA ASP A 312 -12.29 -26.88 4.22
C ASP A 312 -12.55 -25.36 4.25
N ASP A 313 -12.17 -24.68 5.35
CA ASP A 313 -12.27 -23.23 5.49
C ASP A 313 -11.02 -22.65 6.16
N PHE A 314 -10.65 -21.41 5.80
CA PHE A 314 -9.59 -20.68 6.48
C PHE A 314 -10.10 -20.01 7.75
N HIS A 315 -9.40 -20.21 8.83
CA HIS A 315 -9.61 -19.53 10.10
C HIS A 315 -8.47 -18.55 10.36
N TYR A 316 -8.80 -17.28 10.37
CA TYR A 316 -7.86 -16.18 10.61
C TYR A 316 -7.81 -15.84 12.09
N GLU A 317 -6.62 -15.83 12.68
CA GLU A 317 -6.39 -15.30 14.01
C GLU A 317 -6.02 -13.82 13.91
N ILE A 318 -6.74 -12.97 14.63
CA ILE A 318 -6.57 -11.52 14.63
C ILE A 318 -6.10 -11.08 16.01
N SER A 319 -4.98 -10.36 16.06
CA SER A 319 -4.48 -9.75 17.29
C SER A 319 -4.11 -8.28 17.06
N ASP A 320 -3.57 -7.63 18.08
CA ASP A 320 -3.02 -6.27 17.99
C ASP A 320 -1.50 -6.25 17.72
N GLU A 321 -0.96 -7.37 17.27
CA GLU A 321 0.45 -7.54 16.92
C GLU A 321 0.73 -7.26 15.44
N GLY A 322 0.51 -6.01 15.04
CA GLY A 322 0.75 -5.53 13.69
C GLY A 322 0.23 -4.12 13.48
N ASP A 323 0.19 -3.70 12.23
CA ASP A 323 -0.20 -2.36 11.79
C ASP A 323 -1.58 -2.31 11.09
N GLY A 324 -2.35 -3.40 11.17
CA GLY A 324 -3.66 -3.56 10.52
C GLY A 324 -3.59 -4.30 9.18
N THR A 325 -2.40 -4.45 8.60
CA THR A 325 -2.16 -5.13 7.32
C THR A 325 -1.03 -6.16 7.43
N VAL A 326 0.08 -5.77 8.03
CA VAL A 326 1.29 -6.58 8.16
C VAL A 326 1.46 -7.03 9.61
N PRO A 327 1.53 -8.34 9.87
CA PRO A 327 1.87 -8.84 11.18
C PRO A 327 3.24 -8.35 11.62
N LEU A 328 3.39 -8.03 12.89
CA LEU A 328 4.66 -7.54 13.42
C LEU A 328 5.80 -8.55 13.20
N ALA A 329 5.51 -9.85 13.29
CA ALA A 329 6.47 -10.91 12.97
C ALA A 329 7.01 -10.82 11.53
N SER A 330 6.18 -10.37 10.57
CA SER A 330 6.59 -10.17 9.19
C SER A 330 7.32 -8.85 8.96
N ALA A 331 7.00 -7.80 9.74
CA ALA A 331 7.62 -6.49 9.61
C ALA A 331 9.04 -6.40 10.21
N GLN A 332 9.49 -7.44 10.91
CA GLN A 332 10.76 -7.49 11.62
C GLN A 332 11.75 -8.42 10.88
N PRO A 333 12.50 -7.94 9.88
CA PRO A 333 13.54 -8.76 9.27
C PRO A 333 14.68 -9.02 10.26
N GLY A 334 15.36 -10.13 10.13
CA GLY A 334 16.48 -10.62 10.94
C GLY A 334 17.27 -9.60 11.78
N GLU A 335 18.58 -9.53 11.57
CA GLU A 335 19.47 -8.62 12.31
C GLU A 335 19.54 -7.25 11.64
N CYS A 336 18.56 -6.40 11.91
CA CYS A 336 18.56 -5.00 11.49
C CYS A 336 18.08 -4.09 12.64
N ALA A 337 18.36 -2.80 12.56
CA ALA A 337 17.81 -1.83 13.50
C ALA A 337 16.28 -1.76 13.35
N LYS A 338 15.57 -1.81 14.48
CA LYS A 338 14.10 -1.83 14.50
C LYS A 338 13.56 -0.69 15.36
N TYR A 339 12.55 0.00 14.83
CA TYR A 339 11.82 1.05 15.54
C TYR A 339 10.33 0.77 15.47
N TYR A 340 9.61 1.14 16.51
CA TYR A 340 8.19 0.83 16.68
C TYR A 340 7.36 2.09 16.85
N VAL A 341 6.18 2.09 16.24
CA VAL A 341 5.23 3.19 16.34
C VAL A 341 3.81 2.68 16.37
N ARG A 342 2.96 3.22 17.23
CA ARG A 342 1.54 2.92 17.22
C ARG A 342 0.89 3.66 16.05
N CYS A 343 0.80 2.98 14.91
CA CYS A 343 0.34 3.57 13.65
C CYS A 343 -0.30 2.51 12.76
N GLU A 344 -1.32 2.88 12.02
CA GLU A 344 -1.90 2.06 10.97
C GLU A 344 -0.96 2.00 9.76
N HIS A 345 -1.01 0.90 9.01
CA HIS A 345 -0.17 0.63 7.84
C HIS A 345 -0.16 1.77 6.82
N SER A 346 -1.35 2.20 6.39
CA SER A 346 -1.53 3.26 5.41
C SER A 346 -1.09 4.65 5.89
N GLU A 347 -1.01 4.83 7.22
CA GLU A 347 -0.62 6.10 7.83
C GLU A 347 0.90 6.22 8.06
N LEU A 348 1.66 5.11 7.96
CA LEU A 348 3.13 5.15 8.16
C LEU A 348 3.81 6.21 7.28
N PRO A 349 3.58 6.29 5.96
CA PRO A 349 4.22 7.30 5.12
C PRO A 349 3.68 8.74 5.36
N ARG A 350 2.53 8.90 6.02
CA ARG A 350 1.93 10.21 6.31
C ARG A 350 2.28 10.73 7.70
N SER A 351 2.68 9.84 8.60
CA SER A 351 2.95 10.16 10.01
C SER A 351 4.06 11.18 10.17
N VAL A 352 3.79 12.24 10.92
CA VAL A 352 4.77 13.30 11.23
C VAL A 352 5.92 12.75 12.07
N SER A 353 5.64 11.86 13.03
CA SER A 353 6.66 11.24 13.88
C SER A 353 7.58 10.34 13.08
N VAL A 354 7.00 9.52 12.16
CA VAL A 354 7.76 8.66 11.24
C VAL A 354 8.63 9.51 10.31
N ALA A 355 8.08 10.55 9.69
CA ALA A 355 8.84 11.42 8.79
C ALA A 355 10.02 12.12 9.49
N ARG A 356 9.83 12.58 10.73
CA ARG A 356 10.90 13.16 11.56
C ARG A 356 11.97 12.13 11.92
N ALA A 357 11.54 10.91 12.28
CA ALA A 357 12.47 9.82 12.55
C ALA A 357 13.28 9.44 11.30
N ILE A 358 12.66 9.34 10.13
CA ILE A 358 13.34 9.10 8.85
C ILE A 358 14.43 10.15 8.60
N ILE A 359 14.12 11.44 8.81
CA ILE A 359 15.09 12.52 8.61
C ILE A 359 16.28 12.40 9.59
N GLU A 360 16.04 12.00 10.86
CA GLU A 360 17.11 11.73 11.82
C GLU A 360 17.93 10.49 11.42
N LEU A 361 17.28 9.41 11.00
CA LEU A 361 17.95 8.19 10.51
C LEU A 361 18.85 8.47 9.31
N LEU A 362 18.35 9.24 8.35
CA LEU A 362 19.14 9.66 7.18
C LEU A 362 20.35 10.54 7.56
N ARG A 363 20.25 11.33 8.64
CA ARG A 363 21.32 12.24 9.07
C ARG A 363 22.34 11.60 10.00
N HIS A 364 21.86 10.73 10.88
CA HIS A 364 22.64 10.28 12.06
C HIS A 364 22.69 8.76 12.20
N GLY A 365 21.97 8.00 11.35
CA GLY A 365 21.84 6.53 11.46
C GLY A 365 21.01 6.04 12.66
N ARG A 366 20.50 6.96 13.48
CA ARG A 366 19.70 6.66 14.68
C ARG A 366 18.64 7.72 14.94
N THR A 367 17.58 7.35 15.67
CA THR A 367 16.53 8.29 16.10
C THR A 367 16.08 7.98 17.53
N THR A 368 15.62 8.99 18.24
CA THR A 368 14.94 8.87 19.53
C THR A 368 13.44 9.18 19.42
N ARG A 369 12.95 9.46 18.22
CA ARG A 369 11.54 9.82 17.94
C ARG A 369 10.60 8.63 17.99
N LEU A 370 11.13 7.43 17.78
CA LEU A 370 10.39 6.18 17.80
C LEU A 370 11.02 5.25 18.84
N ALA A 371 10.22 4.37 19.42
CA ALA A 371 10.70 3.41 20.39
C ALA A 371 11.61 2.37 19.70
N ALA A 372 12.78 2.11 20.30
CA ALA A 372 13.69 1.05 19.85
C ALA A 372 13.28 -0.34 20.37
N GLN A 373 12.36 -0.38 21.34
CA GLN A 373 11.81 -1.63 21.89
C GLN A 373 10.31 -1.68 21.68
N ARG A 374 9.82 -2.88 21.39
CA ARG A 374 8.39 -3.16 21.26
C ARG A 374 7.70 -2.97 22.63
N GLY A 375 6.58 -2.25 22.64
CA GLY A 375 5.68 -2.23 23.78
C GLY A 375 5.00 -3.59 24.02
N PRO A 376 4.40 -3.81 25.20
CA PRO A 376 3.71 -5.07 25.49
C PRO A 376 2.51 -5.28 24.55
N ALA A 377 2.30 -6.54 24.16
CA ALA A 377 1.08 -6.94 23.46
C ALA A 377 -0.14 -6.81 24.39
N LEU A 378 -1.28 -6.40 23.84
CA LEU A 378 -2.52 -6.25 24.62
C LEU A 378 -3.24 -7.60 24.82
N GLY A 379 -2.77 -8.68 24.18
CA GLY A 379 -3.24 -10.05 24.40
C GLY A 379 -4.67 -10.32 23.92
N ARG A 380 -5.21 -9.52 23.00
CA ARG A 380 -6.58 -9.69 22.48
C ARG A 380 -6.56 -10.50 21.20
N HIS A 381 -6.99 -11.74 21.26
CA HIS A 381 -7.12 -12.62 20.10
C HIS A 381 -8.59 -12.84 19.74
N VAL A 382 -8.90 -12.87 18.44
CA VAL A 382 -10.21 -13.21 17.88
C VAL A 382 -9.95 -14.09 16.67
N THR A 383 -10.74 -15.17 16.54
CA THR A 383 -10.73 -16.01 15.35
C THR A 383 -11.98 -15.75 14.52
N VAL A 384 -11.82 -15.62 13.20
CA VAL A 384 -12.90 -15.41 12.23
C VAL A 384 -12.64 -16.34 11.05
N SER A 385 -13.67 -17.03 10.55
CA SER A 385 -13.52 -17.88 9.38
C SER A 385 -13.67 -17.09 8.08
N ASP A 386 -13.08 -17.62 6.99
CA ASP A 386 -13.20 -17.04 5.65
C ASP A 386 -14.67 -17.01 5.19
N LEU A 387 -15.41 -18.09 5.47
CA LEU A 387 -16.84 -18.17 5.18
C LEU A 387 -17.64 -17.09 5.94
N GLU A 388 -17.34 -16.86 7.23
CA GLU A 388 -17.97 -15.79 8.02
C GLU A 388 -17.66 -14.41 7.40
N LEU A 389 -16.42 -14.17 6.98
CA LEU A 389 -16.05 -12.92 6.32
C LEU A 389 -16.74 -12.75 4.97
N ARG A 390 -16.88 -13.81 4.17
CA ARG A 390 -17.59 -13.77 2.88
C ARG A 390 -19.08 -13.51 3.04
N SER A 391 -19.70 -14.03 4.07
CA SER A 391 -21.15 -13.85 4.34
C SER A 391 -21.50 -12.46 4.88
N THR A 392 -20.53 -11.73 5.40
CA THR A 392 -20.75 -10.40 5.96
C THR A 392 -20.38 -9.31 4.94
N TRP A 393 -21.05 -8.15 5.02
CA TRP A 393 -20.65 -6.92 4.30
C TRP A 393 -20.81 -6.95 2.77
N ASN A 394 -22.04 -7.22 2.31
CA ASN A 394 -22.40 -7.24 0.88
C ASN A 394 -23.22 -6.01 0.44
N GLU A 395 -23.39 -5.01 1.30
CA GLU A 395 -24.20 -3.82 0.98
C GLU A 395 -23.48 -2.92 -0.02
N LYS A 396 -24.19 -2.54 -1.08
CA LYS A 396 -23.72 -1.54 -2.04
C LYS A 396 -23.88 -0.14 -1.46
N ILE A 397 -22.94 0.74 -1.81
CA ILE A 397 -22.94 2.13 -1.36
C ILE A 397 -23.49 3.01 -2.47
N ASP A 398 -24.48 3.82 -2.13
CA ASP A 398 -24.91 4.90 -3.02
C ASP A 398 -23.90 6.05 -2.92
N TRP A 399 -22.92 6.03 -3.81
CA TRP A 399 -21.88 7.06 -3.87
C TRP A 399 -22.45 8.44 -4.08
N ALA A 400 -23.51 8.59 -4.90
CA ALA A 400 -24.12 9.88 -5.21
C ALA A 400 -24.81 10.53 -4.00
N ALA A 401 -25.25 9.72 -3.04
CA ALA A 401 -25.86 10.21 -1.81
C ALA A 401 -24.84 10.68 -0.75
N LEU A 402 -23.54 10.37 -0.94
CA LEU A 402 -22.51 10.76 0.01
C LEU A 402 -22.07 12.21 -0.17
N SER A 403 -21.80 12.90 0.95
CA SER A 403 -21.15 14.21 0.92
C SER A 403 -19.69 14.13 0.44
N PRO A 404 -19.09 15.22 -0.06
CA PRO A 404 -17.67 15.24 -0.44
C PRO A 404 -16.73 14.85 0.70
N ALA A 405 -17.06 15.11 1.94
CA ALA A 405 -16.30 14.70 3.10
C ALA A 405 -16.40 13.18 3.33
N ALA A 406 -17.58 12.60 3.11
CA ALA A 406 -17.78 11.14 3.19
C ALA A 406 -17.05 10.42 2.06
N HIS A 407 -17.03 10.95 0.84
CA HIS A 407 -16.23 10.43 -0.28
C HIS A 407 -14.75 10.33 0.11
N ARG A 408 -14.15 11.42 0.57
CA ARG A 408 -12.75 11.43 1.03
C ARG A 408 -12.53 10.44 2.16
N SER A 409 -13.40 10.44 3.16
CA SER A 409 -13.28 9.50 4.29
C SER A 409 -13.34 8.05 3.84
N TYR A 410 -14.18 7.73 2.86
CA TYR A 410 -14.30 6.38 2.31
C TYR A 410 -13.02 5.94 1.61
N LEU A 411 -12.50 6.75 0.68
CA LEU A 411 -11.28 6.44 -0.07
C LEU A 411 -10.05 6.37 0.84
N ASN A 412 -9.94 7.26 1.82
CA ASN A 412 -8.84 7.27 2.77
C ASN A 412 -8.83 6.06 3.71
N ARG A 413 -9.98 5.38 3.84
CA ARG A 413 -10.15 4.22 4.73
C ARG A 413 -10.24 2.88 4.01
N LEU A 414 -9.92 2.81 2.73
CA LEU A 414 -10.01 1.55 1.97
C LEU A 414 -9.28 0.39 2.67
N ASN A 415 -8.11 0.65 3.25
CA ASN A 415 -7.29 -0.35 3.94
C ASN A 415 -7.66 -0.59 5.43
N GLN A 416 -8.59 0.17 5.99
CA GLN A 416 -8.94 -0.02 7.40
C GLN A 416 -9.72 -1.31 7.62
N PRO A 417 -9.36 -2.12 8.64
CA PRO A 417 -10.08 -3.33 8.97
C PRO A 417 -11.56 -3.02 9.31
N PRO A 418 -12.49 -3.94 8.99
CA PRO A 418 -13.89 -3.73 9.26
C PRO A 418 -14.19 -3.67 10.77
N PRO A 419 -15.27 -2.97 11.17
CA PRO A 419 -15.67 -2.85 12.57
C PRO A 419 -15.90 -4.21 13.26
N HIS A 420 -16.22 -5.26 12.51
CA HIS A 420 -16.48 -6.62 13.03
C HIS A 420 -15.28 -7.26 13.70
N TYR A 421 -14.05 -6.86 13.38
CA TYR A 421 -12.87 -7.30 14.12
C TYR A 421 -12.88 -6.83 15.58
N ALA A 422 -13.75 -5.85 15.91
CA ALA A 422 -13.88 -5.28 17.26
C ALA A 422 -15.09 -5.78 18.09
N ALA A 423 -16.11 -6.43 17.50
CA ALA A 423 -17.47 -6.37 18.03
C ALA A 423 -18.10 -7.69 18.49
N ARG A 424 -17.38 -8.66 19.05
CA ARG A 424 -18.05 -9.82 19.72
C ARG A 424 -18.45 -9.57 21.19
N ARG A 425 -18.23 -8.40 21.80
CA ARG A 425 -18.60 -8.15 23.21
C ARG A 425 -19.97 -7.53 23.48
N ALA A 426 -20.68 -6.99 22.50
CA ALA A 426 -21.93 -6.26 22.75
C ALA A 426 -23.21 -7.14 22.78
N ARG A 427 -23.19 -8.36 22.20
CA ARG A 427 -24.43 -9.18 22.10
C ARG A 427 -24.68 -10.17 23.23
N LYS A 428 -23.80 -10.33 24.23
CA LYS A 428 -23.99 -11.25 25.38
C LYS A 428 -24.58 -10.58 26.62
N ARG A 429 -24.88 -9.28 26.63
CA ARG A 429 -25.45 -8.57 27.79
C ARG A 429 -26.92 -8.15 27.67
N GLN A 430 -27.64 -8.58 26.63
CA GLN A 430 -29.09 -8.27 26.51
C GLN A 430 -30.00 -9.50 26.54
N ARG A 431 -29.52 -10.63 27.06
CA ARG A 431 -30.41 -11.77 27.41
C ARG A 431 -30.05 -12.29 28.80
N HIS A 432 -30.53 -11.57 29.81
CA HIS A 432 -30.93 -12.08 31.14
C HIS A 432 -31.83 -11.04 31.77
#